data_f72c806edfd6ca6bb4908ea0bfe05805
#
_entry.id   f72c806edfd6ca6bb4908ea0bfe05805
#
_cell.length_a   1.000
_cell.length_b   1.000
_cell.length_c   1.000
_cell.angle_alpha   90.00
_cell.angle_beta   90.00
_cell.angle_gamma   90.00
#
_symmetry.space_group_name_H-M   'P 1'
#
loop_
_entity.id
_entity.type
_entity.pdbx_description
1 polymer ?
#
loop_
_entity_poly.entity_id
_entity_poly.type
_entity_poly.pdbx_seq_one_letter_code
_entity_poly.pdbx_strand_id
1 'polypeptide(L)'
;VATGPVVPDGVPHVPLMSLLTMSRRGPSGWRVWHARRNVEMLGGLALRYVLGKRLKLMFTSASQRKQSGLTRWLIRRMDAVVATSDRTNAYLEHPAHVIMHGIDTDGFAPSPDRAALRSALGLPVKATLVGCYGRIRAQKGTDAFVDALLPVLRDDPDVVGLVMGRATEKYAAFEKDLKDRVHAQGLSERMLFLPEVPVGDMADFYRVLDLYVAPQRWEGFGLTPIEA
;
A
#
# COMPACT_ATOMS: atom_id res chain seq x y z
N VAL A 1 12.17 12.63 10.15
CA VAL A 1 11.94 13.62 9.08
C VAL A 1 11.92 12.90 7.73
N ALA A 2 11.15 13.41 6.79
CA ALA A 2 11.08 12.90 5.43
C ALA A 2 11.56 13.96 4.43
N THR A 3 11.95 13.51 3.24
CA THR A 3 12.29 14.38 2.11
C THR A 3 11.64 13.82 0.84
N GLY A 4 11.15 14.69 -0.04
CA GLY A 4 10.46 14.29 -1.28
C GLY A 4 9.40 15.32 -1.68
N PRO A 5 8.77 15.12 -2.85
CA PRO A 5 7.78 16.08 -3.37
C PRO A 5 6.45 16.05 -2.60
N VAL A 6 6.09 14.91 -2.01
CA VAL A 6 4.84 14.74 -1.23
C VAL A 6 5.18 14.05 0.08
N VAL A 7 4.91 14.71 1.18
CA VAL A 7 5.08 14.18 2.54
C VAL A 7 3.74 14.32 3.26
N PRO A 8 3.26 13.28 3.95
CA PRO A 8 2.02 13.36 4.72
C PRO A 8 2.06 14.46 5.79
N ASP A 9 0.88 15.00 6.12
CA ASP A 9 0.72 15.97 7.19
C ASP A 9 1.23 15.40 8.53
N GLY A 10 1.80 16.28 9.37
CA GLY A 10 2.37 15.90 10.66
C GLY A 10 3.77 15.26 10.58
N VAL A 11 4.28 14.90 9.40
CA VAL A 11 5.66 14.40 9.24
C VAL A 11 6.61 15.56 8.98
N PRO A 12 7.63 15.81 9.84
CA PRO A 12 8.61 16.87 9.60
C PRO A 12 9.28 16.69 8.22
N HIS A 13 9.18 17.73 7.39
CA HIS A 13 9.67 17.71 6.02
C HIS A 13 10.95 18.54 5.86
N VAL A 14 11.90 18.00 5.12
CA VAL A 14 13.13 18.68 4.71
C VAL A 14 13.16 18.76 3.19
N PRO A 15 13.20 19.97 2.59
CA PRO A 15 13.31 20.13 1.14
C PRO A 15 14.56 19.44 0.59
N LEU A 16 14.47 18.83 -0.59
CA LEU A 16 15.58 18.11 -1.22
C LEU A 16 16.85 18.98 -1.35
N MET A 17 16.69 20.25 -1.72
CA MET A 17 17.82 21.18 -1.87
C MET A 17 18.56 21.43 -0.55
N SER A 18 17.85 21.41 0.59
CA SER A 18 18.46 21.55 1.91
C SER A 18 19.42 20.40 2.26
N LEU A 19 19.28 19.24 1.60
CA LEU A 19 20.22 18.13 1.77
C LEU A 19 21.63 18.49 1.29
N LEU A 20 21.77 19.37 0.31
CA LEU A 20 23.06 19.82 -0.22
C LEU A 20 23.81 20.66 0.83
N THR A 21 23.09 21.56 1.50
CA THR A 21 23.65 22.53 2.44
C THR A 21 23.69 22.07 3.90
N MET A 22 22.94 21.01 4.25
CA MET A 22 22.95 20.52 5.62
C MET A 22 24.36 20.14 6.10
N SER A 23 24.61 20.26 7.41
CA SER A 23 25.91 19.94 8.01
C SER A 23 26.33 18.49 7.67
N ARG A 24 27.65 18.26 7.56
CA ARG A 24 28.19 16.92 7.27
C ARG A 24 27.88 15.91 8.38
N ARG A 25 27.78 16.36 9.63
CA ARG A 25 27.52 15.51 10.81
C ARG A 25 26.08 15.71 11.30
N GLY A 26 25.47 14.63 11.79
CA GLY A 26 24.23 14.70 12.58
C GLY A 26 24.48 15.13 14.03
N PRO A 27 23.42 15.32 14.82
CA PRO A 27 23.54 15.66 16.24
C PRO A 27 24.39 14.66 17.03
N SER A 28 24.27 13.36 16.74
CA SER A 28 25.07 12.25 17.32
C SER A 28 26.30 11.87 16.49
N GLY A 29 26.78 12.76 15.60
CA GLY A 29 27.90 12.51 14.69
C GLY A 29 27.50 11.87 13.35
N TRP A 30 26.42 11.12 13.30
CA TRP A 30 25.89 10.44 12.11
C TRP A 30 24.41 10.77 11.90
N ARG A 31 23.90 10.51 10.67
CA ARG A 31 22.47 10.45 10.34
C ARG A 31 22.19 9.13 9.67
N VAL A 32 20.98 8.62 9.85
CA VAL A 32 20.47 7.49 9.07
C VAL A 32 19.75 8.03 7.84
N TRP A 33 20.10 7.50 6.67
CA TRP A 33 19.38 7.69 5.42
C TRP A 33 18.65 6.40 5.10
N HIS A 34 17.33 6.44 5.20
CA HIS A 34 16.48 5.28 4.94
C HIS A 34 15.93 5.35 3.51
N ALA A 35 16.27 4.37 2.70
CA ALA A 35 15.85 4.22 1.31
C ALA A 35 14.87 3.05 1.14
N ARG A 36 13.90 3.22 0.27
CA ARG A 36 12.95 2.18 -0.15
C ARG A 36 12.96 1.95 -1.67
N ARG A 37 13.65 2.79 -2.42
CA ARG A 37 13.75 2.77 -3.88
C ARG A 37 15.20 2.94 -4.34
N ASN A 38 15.49 2.48 -5.56
CA ASN A 38 16.83 2.62 -6.13
C ASN A 38 17.32 4.06 -6.19
N VAL A 39 16.43 5.00 -6.56
CA VAL A 39 16.79 6.43 -6.62
C VAL A 39 17.16 7.00 -5.26
N GLU A 40 16.53 6.53 -4.20
CA GLU A 40 16.81 6.93 -2.83
C GLU A 40 18.14 6.34 -2.34
N MET A 41 18.45 5.08 -2.71
CA MET A 41 19.77 4.49 -2.45
C MET A 41 20.87 5.26 -3.17
N LEU A 42 20.66 5.61 -4.46
CA LEU A 42 21.61 6.43 -5.23
C LEU A 42 21.79 7.81 -4.59
N GLY A 43 20.70 8.45 -4.16
CA GLY A 43 20.74 9.74 -3.46
C GLY A 43 21.56 9.66 -2.17
N GLY A 44 21.36 8.63 -1.35
CA GLY A 44 22.12 8.39 -0.14
C GLY A 44 23.62 8.19 -0.42
N LEU A 45 23.95 7.42 -1.46
CA LEU A 45 25.35 7.19 -1.89
C LEU A 45 25.99 8.49 -2.38
N ALA A 46 25.27 9.31 -3.17
CA ALA A 46 25.76 10.61 -3.64
C ALA A 46 26.02 11.56 -2.45
N LEU A 47 25.07 11.68 -1.51
CA LEU A 47 25.23 12.48 -0.31
C LEU A 47 26.45 12.04 0.51
N ARG A 48 26.68 10.72 0.64
CA ARG A 48 27.78 10.15 1.42
C ARG A 48 29.14 10.33 0.74
N TYR A 49 29.26 9.95 -0.53
CA TYR A 49 30.56 9.87 -1.22
C TYR A 49 30.92 11.14 -1.99
N VAL A 50 29.94 11.85 -2.57
CA VAL A 50 30.22 13.09 -3.32
C VAL A 50 30.22 14.30 -2.38
N LEU A 51 29.22 14.40 -1.48
CA LEU A 51 29.10 15.56 -0.58
C LEU A 51 29.73 15.31 0.81
N GLY A 52 30.32 14.15 1.05
CA GLY A 52 31.04 13.83 2.29
C GLY A 52 30.15 13.84 3.54
N LYS A 53 28.83 13.64 3.39
CA LYS A 53 27.92 13.61 4.54
C LYS A 53 28.13 12.32 5.35
N ARG A 54 28.16 12.40 6.68
CA ARG A 54 28.25 11.22 7.55
C ARG A 54 26.90 10.53 7.68
N LEU A 55 26.62 9.63 6.73
CA LEU A 55 25.38 8.86 6.67
C LEU A 55 25.62 7.38 6.92
N LYS A 56 24.73 6.75 7.67
CA LYS A 56 24.46 5.32 7.68
C LYS A 56 23.30 5.06 6.71
N LEU A 57 23.53 4.22 5.71
CA LEU A 57 22.57 3.96 4.66
C LEU A 57 21.79 2.69 4.99
N MET A 58 20.48 2.80 5.08
CA MET A 58 19.57 1.68 5.32
C MET A 58 18.62 1.52 4.14
N PHE A 59 18.36 0.28 3.72
CA PHE A 59 17.41 -0.04 2.68
C PHE A 59 16.35 -1.00 3.21
N THR A 60 15.06 -0.71 2.96
CA THR A 60 13.97 -1.65 3.24
C THR A 60 13.38 -2.19 1.94
N SER A 61 13.40 -3.51 1.81
CA SER A 61 12.76 -4.25 0.72
C SER A 61 11.41 -4.81 1.15
N ALA A 62 10.38 -4.54 0.34
CA ALA A 62 9.06 -5.17 0.45
C ALA A 62 8.71 -6.00 -0.79
N SER A 63 9.72 -6.36 -1.61
CA SER A 63 9.52 -7.00 -2.90
C SER A 63 9.86 -8.48 -2.86
N GLN A 64 8.91 -9.33 -3.23
CA GLN A 64 9.08 -10.79 -3.38
C GLN A 64 9.43 -11.15 -4.84
N ARG A 65 10.46 -10.54 -5.39
CA ARG A 65 10.98 -10.83 -6.74
C ARG A 65 12.50 -10.71 -6.77
N LYS A 66 13.12 -11.42 -7.70
CA LYS A 66 14.56 -11.27 -7.96
C LYS A 66 14.88 -9.83 -8.31
N GLN A 67 15.88 -9.29 -7.63
CA GLN A 67 16.35 -7.94 -7.83
C GLN A 67 17.22 -7.84 -9.10
N SER A 68 17.14 -6.70 -9.80
CA SER A 68 18.02 -6.43 -10.95
C SER A 68 19.50 -6.33 -10.50
N GLY A 69 20.42 -6.47 -11.43
CA GLY A 69 21.84 -6.32 -11.16
C GLY A 69 22.20 -4.98 -10.51
N LEU A 70 21.58 -3.87 -11.00
CA LEU A 70 21.74 -2.55 -10.40
C LEU A 70 21.24 -2.52 -8.96
N THR A 71 20.05 -3.06 -8.69
CA THR A 71 19.47 -3.07 -7.34
C THR A 71 20.36 -3.88 -6.38
N ARG A 72 20.86 -5.05 -6.80
CA ARG A 72 21.79 -5.86 -6.00
C ARG A 72 23.10 -5.12 -5.72
N TRP A 73 23.63 -4.42 -6.71
CA TRP A 73 24.82 -3.60 -6.57
C TRP A 73 24.63 -2.46 -5.55
N LEU A 74 23.45 -1.80 -5.55
CA LEU A 74 23.08 -0.77 -4.58
C LEU A 74 22.93 -1.36 -3.16
N ILE A 75 22.21 -2.47 -3.02
CA ILE A 75 21.96 -3.13 -1.73
C ILE A 75 23.30 -3.48 -1.03
N ARG A 76 24.27 -4.00 -1.77
CA ARG A 76 25.60 -4.32 -1.22
C ARG A 76 26.37 -3.13 -0.66
N ARG A 77 25.92 -1.90 -0.89
CA ARG A 77 26.51 -0.65 -0.40
C ARG A 77 25.75 -0.02 0.76
N MET A 78 24.69 -0.67 1.19
CA MET A 78 23.95 -0.24 2.38
C MET A 78 24.65 -0.75 3.65
N ASP A 79 24.60 0.03 4.71
CA ASP A 79 25.12 -0.37 6.02
C ASP A 79 24.17 -1.34 6.74
N ALA A 80 22.85 -1.26 6.41
CA ALA A 80 21.83 -2.18 6.92
C ALA A 80 20.77 -2.43 5.86
N VAL A 81 20.25 -3.66 5.83
CA VAL A 81 19.15 -4.06 4.96
C VAL A 81 18.05 -4.66 5.80
N VAL A 82 16.80 -4.24 5.54
CA VAL A 82 15.61 -4.74 6.19
C VAL A 82 14.72 -5.42 5.14
N ALA A 83 14.19 -6.58 5.46
CA ALA A 83 13.15 -7.27 4.71
C ALA A 83 11.84 -7.21 5.49
N THR A 84 10.72 -6.97 4.82
CA THR A 84 9.40 -6.84 5.47
C THR A 84 8.73 -8.19 5.78
N SER A 85 9.33 -9.32 5.34
CA SER A 85 8.90 -10.68 5.64
C SER A 85 10.01 -11.67 5.33
N ASP A 86 9.91 -12.91 5.86
CA ASP A 86 10.83 -14.00 5.51
C ASP A 86 10.79 -14.32 4.02
N ARG A 87 9.62 -14.24 3.38
CA ARG A 87 9.49 -14.39 1.93
C ARG A 87 10.26 -13.29 1.17
N THR A 88 10.16 -12.04 1.62
CA THR A 88 10.95 -10.95 1.02
C THR A 88 12.45 -11.18 1.23
N ASN A 89 12.85 -11.64 2.42
CA ASN A 89 14.24 -11.95 2.74
C ASN A 89 14.81 -13.04 1.83
N ALA A 90 14.04 -14.07 1.52
CA ALA A 90 14.47 -15.15 0.62
C ALA A 90 14.81 -14.68 -0.81
N TYR A 91 14.29 -13.54 -1.25
CA TYR A 91 14.63 -12.93 -2.55
C TYR A 91 15.82 -11.96 -2.49
N LEU A 92 16.31 -11.64 -1.28
CA LEU A 92 17.47 -10.78 -1.11
C LEU A 92 18.73 -11.68 -1.07
N GLU A 93 19.56 -11.58 -2.06
CA GLU A 93 20.90 -12.23 -2.08
C GLU A 93 21.89 -11.44 -1.21
N HIS A 94 21.46 -11.05 0.01
CA HIS A 94 22.20 -10.20 0.94
C HIS A 94 21.65 -10.40 2.36
N PRO A 95 22.50 -10.47 3.40
CA PRO A 95 22.02 -10.53 4.78
C PRO A 95 21.09 -9.35 5.10
N ALA A 96 19.93 -9.64 5.67
CA ALA A 96 18.94 -8.64 6.05
C ALA A 96 18.27 -9.00 7.37
N HIS A 97 17.82 -7.97 8.08
CA HIS A 97 16.97 -8.13 9.25
C HIS A 97 15.51 -8.21 8.82
N VAL A 98 14.80 -9.23 9.28
CA VAL A 98 13.35 -9.31 9.04
C VAL A 98 12.63 -8.46 10.08
N ILE A 99 11.96 -7.40 9.61
CA ILE A 99 11.12 -6.52 10.44
C ILE A 99 9.79 -6.39 9.71
N MET A 100 8.78 -7.04 10.22
CA MET A 100 7.42 -7.00 9.64
C MET A 100 6.82 -5.60 9.80
N HIS A 101 5.90 -5.25 8.89
CA HIS A 101 5.11 -4.04 9.06
C HIS A 101 4.16 -4.17 10.25
N GLY A 102 4.02 -3.09 11.00
CA GLY A 102 2.93 -2.91 11.95
C GLY A 102 1.78 -2.11 11.31
N ILE A 103 0.64 -2.12 11.97
CA ILE A 103 -0.50 -1.25 11.70
C ILE A 103 -0.84 -0.44 12.95
N ASP A 104 -1.59 0.64 12.75
CA ASP A 104 -2.20 1.40 13.84
C ASP A 104 -3.45 0.67 14.32
N THR A 105 -3.31 -0.17 15.34
CA THR A 105 -4.42 -0.97 15.87
C THR A 105 -5.53 -0.15 16.50
N ASP A 106 -5.22 1.05 17.01
CA ASP A 106 -6.22 1.97 17.54
C ASP A 106 -6.97 2.65 16.40
N GLY A 107 -6.23 3.09 15.38
CA GLY A 107 -6.80 3.69 14.16
C GLY A 107 -7.66 2.74 13.36
N PHE A 108 -7.38 1.43 13.36
CA PHE A 108 -8.16 0.39 12.67
C PHE A 108 -9.08 -0.41 13.61
N ALA A 109 -9.30 0.05 14.85
CA ALA A 109 -10.23 -0.59 15.75
C ALA A 109 -11.68 -0.59 15.21
N PRO A 110 -12.50 -1.59 15.54
CA PRO A 110 -13.90 -1.65 15.10
C PRO A 110 -14.70 -0.42 15.49
N SER A 111 -15.65 -0.02 14.63
CA SER A 111 -16.56 1.08 14.94
C SER A 111 -17.56 0.70 16.06
N PRO A 112 -17.82 1.56 17.05
CA PRO A 112 -18.85 1.33 18.06
C PRO A 112 -20.27 1.39 17.44
N ASP A 113 -20.45 2.11 16.34
CA ASP A 113 -21.72 2.20 15.60
C ASP A 113 -21.47 2.10 14.10
N ARG A 114 -21.42 0.85 13.61
CA ARG A 114 -21.22 0.55 12.19
C ARG A 114 -22.41 1.00 11.33
N ALA A 115 -23.62 1.01 11.89
CA ALA A 115 -24.82 1.41 11.15
C ALA A 115 -24.81 2.92 10.86
N ALA A 116 -24.48 3.74 11.86
CA ALA A 116 -24.31 5.17 11.67
C ALA A 116 -23.18 5.50 10.67
N LEU A 117 -22.05 4.77 10.76
CA LEU A 117 -20.93 4.97 9.85
C LEU A 117 -21.30 4.61 8.40
N ARG A 118 -22.01 3.50 8.16
CA ARG A 118 -22.56 3.14 6.83
C ARG A 118 -23.45 4.23 6.27
N SER A 119 -24.36 4.74 7.10
CA SER A 119 -25.25 5.84 6.71
C SER A 119 -24.48 7.11 6.33
N ALA A 120 -23.47 7.48 7.11
CA ALA A 120 -22.61 8.65 6.86
C ALA A 120 -21.83 8.53 5.55
N LEU A 121 -21.42 7.31 5.18
CA LEU A 121 -20.70 7.01 3.94
C LEU A 121 -21.65 6.74 2.74
N GLY A 122 -22.97 6.85 2.92
CA GLY A 122 -23.96 6.59 1.88
C GLY A 122 -24.05 5.11 1.47
N LEU A 123 -23.68 4.19 2.36
CA LEU A 123 -23.66 2.74 2.10
C LEU A 123 -24.91 2.06 2.69
N PRO A 124 -25.35 0.92 2.12
CA PRO A 124 -26.50 0.18 2.62
C PRO A 124 -26.31 -0.29 4.07
N VAL A 125 -27.19 0.16 4.97
CA VAL A 125 -27.04 -0.11 6.41
C VAL A 125 -27.32 -1.58 6.76
N LYS A 126 -28.29 -2.22 6.09
CA LYS A 126 -28.76 -3.57 6.40
C LYS A 126 -28.13 -4.67 5.55
N ALA A 127 -27.45 -4.30 4.47
CA ALA A 127 -26.83 -5.28 3.57
C ALA A 127 -25.57 -5.90 4.18
N THR A 128 -25.24 -7.10 3.73
CA THR A 128 -23.95 -7.72 3.94
C THR A 128 -22.93 -7.09 2.98
N LEU A 129 -21.98 -6.30 3.50
CA LEU A 129 -20.98 -5.60 2.70
C LEU A 129 -19.71 -6.44 2.57
N VAL A 130 -19.39 -6.82 1.34
CA VAL A 130 -18.19 -7.57 1.00
C VAL A 130 -17.22 -6.67 0.24
N GLY A 131 -16.02 -6.43 0.75
CA GLY A 131 -15.08 -5.44 0.20
C GLY A 131 -13.79 -6.03 -0.36
N CYS A 132 -13.29 -5.41 -1.43
CA CYS A 132 -11.97 -5.65 -2.00
C CYS A 132 -11.31 -4.30 -2.33
N TYR A 133 -10.27 -3.92 -1.56
CA TYR A 133 -9.67 -2.60 -1.64
C TYR A 133 -8.22 -2.63 -2.13
N GLY A 134 -7.86 -1.62 -2.89
CA GLY A 134 -6.52 -1.44 -3.43
C GLY A 134 -6.51 -1.08 -4.91
N ARG A 135 -5.33 -1.01 -5.52
CA ARG A 135 -5.21 -0.67 -6.94
C ARG A 135 -5.95 -1.67 -7.82
N ILE A 136 -6.80 -1.17 -8.71
CA ILE A 136 -7.56 -1.99 -9.65
C ILE A 136 -6.63 -2.49 -10.76
N ARG A 137 -6.30 -3.78 -10.71
CA ARG A 137 -5.46 -4.48 -11.70
C ARG A 137 -5.47 -5.99 -11.45
N ALA A 138 -5.24 -6.78 -12.50
CA ALA A 138 -5.25 -8.25 -12.44
C ALA A 138 -4.35 -8.85 -11.34
N GLN A 139 -3.16 -8.28 -11.11
CA GLN A 139 -2.26 -8.74 -10.04
C GLN A 139 -2.89 -8.65 -8.64
N LYS A 140 -3.77 -7.66 -8.41
CA LYS A 140 -4.49 -7.47 -7.15
C LYS A 140 -5.74 -8.35 -7.05
N GLY A 141 -6.09 -9.07 -8.11
CA GLY A 141 -7.18 -10.03 -8.12
C GLY A 141 -8.56 -9.39 -8.14
N THR A 142 -8.67 -8.10 -8.52
CA THR A 142 -9.98 -7.42 -8.57
C THR A 142 -10.96 -8.12 -9.51
N ASP A 143 -10.47 -8.71 -10.60
CA ASP A 143 -11.25 -9.56 -11.51
C ASP A 143 -11.75 -10.84 -10.81
N ALA A 144 -10.89 -11.52 -10.07
CA ALA A 144 -11.28 -12.72 -9.33
C ALA A 144 -12.34 -12.40 -8.26
N PHE A 145 -12.24 -11.25 -7.59
CA PHE A 145 -13.25 -10.78 -6.66
C PHE A 145 -14.60 -10.54 -7.36
N VAL A 146 -14.60 -9.79 -8.46
CA VAL A 146 -15.82 -9.49 -9.23
C VAL A 146 -16.45 -10.79 -9.73
N ASP A 147 -15.68 -11.67 -10.37
CA ASP A 147 -16.19 -12.92 -10.93
C ASP A 147 -16.75 -13.87 -9.86
N ALA A 148 -16.12 -13.92 -8.69
CA ALA A 148 -16.61 -14.74 -7.57
C ALA A 148 -17.88 -14.17 -6.91
N LEU A 149 -18.01 -12.83 -6.87
CA LEU A 149 -19.13 -12.20 -6.18
C LEU A 149 -20.38 -12.06 -7.06
N LEU A 150 -20.26 -11.97 -8.39
CA LEU A 150 -21.39 -11.83 -9.31
C LEU A 150 -22.47 -12.92 -9.13
N PRO A 151 -22.15 -14.25 -9.04
CA PRO A 151 -23.17 -15.26 -8.75
C PRO A 151 -23.81 -15.05 -7.37
N VAL A 152 -23.04 -14.70 -6.34
CA VAL A 152 -23.59 -14.46 -5.00
C VAL A 152 -24.58 -13.29 -5.01
N LEU A 153 -24.24 -12.20 -5.71
CA LEU A 153 -25.14 -11.05 -5.84
C LEU A 153 -26.45 -11.39 -6.57
N ARG A 154 -26.42 -12.35 -7.50
CA ARG A 154 -27.67 -12.80 -8.18
C ARG A 154 -28.57 -13.60 -7.25
N ASP A 155 -27.96 -14.47 -6.44
CA ASP A 155 -28.66 -15.43 -5.62
C ASP A 155 -29.14 -14.83 -4.29
N ASP A 156 -28.41 -13.83 -3.75
CA ASP A 156 -28.72 -13.19 -2.46
C ASP A 156 -28.87 -11.67 -2.63
N PRO A 157 -30.09 -11.12 -2.51
CA PRO A 157 -30.38 -9.69 -2.66
C PRO A 157 -29.80 -8.82 -1.55
N ASP A 158 -29.46 -9.37 -0.40
CA ASP A 158 -28.96 -8.63 0.76
C ASP A 158 -27.44 -8.43 0.74
N VAL A 159 -26.71 -9.02 -0.22
CA VAL A 159 -25.27 -8.84 -0.38
C VAL A 159 -24.96 -7.68 -1.30
N VAL A 160 -23.97 -6.86 -0.94
CA VAL A 160 -23.41 -5.76 -1.74
C VAL A 160 -21.90 -5.85 -1.79
N GLY A 161 -21.34 -5.80 -2.99
CA GLY A 161 -19.90 -5.79 -3.23
C GLY A 161 -19.33 -4.37 -3.28
N LEU A 162 -18.20 -4.14 -2.62
CA LEU A 162 -17.49 -2.87 -2.65
C LEU A 162 -16.09 -3.07 -3.24
N VAL A 163 -15.84 -2.48 -4.39
CA VAL A 163 -14.49 -2.37 -4.98
C VAL A 163 -14.01 -0.95 -4.77
N MET A 164 -12.95 -0.73 -3.99
CA MET A 164 -12.42 0.60 -3.75
C MET A 164 -10.97 0.72 -4.18
N GLY A 165 -10.68 1.80 -4.91
CA GLY A 165 -9.35 2.12 -5.37
C GLY A 165 -9.34 2.74 -6.76
N ARG A 166 -8.16 2.82 -7.36
CA ARG A 166 -7.97 3.43 -8.68
C ARG A 166 -7.15 2.53 -9.60
N ALA A 167 -7.59 2.42 -10.85
CA ALA A 167 -6.73 1.97 -11.94
C ALA A 167 -5.78 3.10 -12.36
N THR A 168 -4.53 2.78 -12.62
CA THR A 168 -3.67 3.71 -13.37
C THR A 168 -4.09 3.71 -14.83
N GLU A 169 -3.66 4.73 -15.61
CA GLU A 169 -3.97 4.84 -17.03
C GLU A 169 -3.74 3.52 -17.81
N LYS A 170 -2.65 2.83 -17.51
CA LYS A 170 -2.33 1.51 -18.07
C LYS A 170 -3.43 0.46 -17.84
N TYR A 171 -4.21 0.57 -16.78
CA TYR A 171 -5.23 -0.39 -16.37
C TYR A 171 -6.67 0.15 -16.49
N ALA A 172 -6.86 1.30 -17.13
CA ALA A 172 -8.19 1.89 -17.32
C ALA A 172 -9.13 0.96 -18.12
N ALA A 173 -8.61 0.31 -19.16
CA ALA A 173 -9.38 -0.69 -19.93
C ALA A 173 -9.79 -1.90 -19.08
N PHE A 174 -8.92 -2.35 -18.16
CA PHE A 174 -9.23 -3.43 -17.24
C PHE A 174 -10.34 -3.06 -16.25
N GLU A 175 -10.29 -1.85 -15.68
CA GLU A 175 -11.36 -1.36 -14.80
C GLU A 175 -12.68 -1.22 -15.55
N LYS A 176 -12.62 -0.68 -16.77
CA LYS A 176 -13.82 -0.55 -17.62
C LYS A 176 -14.46 -1.92 -17.90
N ASP A 177 -13.66 -2.91 -18.28
CA ASP A 177 -14.15 -4.29 -18.52
C ASP A 177 -14.86 -4.87 -17.29
N LEU A 178 -14.34 -4.66 -16.10
CA LEU A 178 -14.99 -5.10 -14.85
C LEU A 178 -16.35 -4.44 -14.66
N LYS A 179 -16.43 -3.12 -14.86
CA LYS A 179 -17.70 -2.37 -14.77
C LYS A 179 -18.69 -2.80 -15.83
N ASP A 180 -18.26 -3.02 -17.06
CA ASP A 180 -19.10 -3.49 -18.17
C ASP A 180 -19.69 -4.88 -17.86
N ARG A 181 -18.90 -5.80 -17.29
CA ARG A 181 -19.37 -7.13 -16.86
C ARG A 181 -20.43 -7.06 -15.78
N VAL A 182 -20.25 -6.20 -14.78
CA VAL A 182 -21.23 -5.95 -13.73
C VAL A 182 -22.52 -5.35 -14.31
N HIS A 183 -22.38 -4.36 -15.18
CA HIS A 183 -23.52 -3.69 -15.85
C HIS A 183 -24.33 -4.67 -16.73
N ALA A 184 -23.66 -5.51 -17.50
CA ALA A 184 -24.31 -6.50 -18.36
C ALA A 184 -25.18 -7.51 -17.58
N GLN A 185 -24.93 -7.67 -16.27
CA GLN A 185 -25.73 -8.51 -15.38
C GLN A 185 -26.78 -7.74 -14.59
N GLY A 186 -26.93 -6.42 -14.79
CA GLY A 186 -27.88 -5.58 -14.08
C GLY A 186 -27.52 -5.37 -12.60
N LEU A 187 -26.25 -5.54 -12.21
CA LEU A 187 -25.81 -5.54 -10.80
C LEU A 187 -25.04 -4.27 -10.41
N SER A 188 -25.12 -3.20 -11.20
CA SER A 188 -24.37 -1.96 -10.95
C SER A 188 -24.69 -1.29 -9.61
N GLU A 189 -25.94 -1.42 -9.13
CA GLU A 189 -26.37 -0.88 -7.84
C GLU A 189 -25.95 -1.76 -6.65
N ARG A 190 -25.38 -2.94 -6.91
CA ARG A 190 -24.99 -3.91 -5.89
C ARG A 190 -23.51 -4.32 -5.94
N MET A 191 -22.80 -3.94 -6.98
CA MET A 191 -21.35 -4.01 -7.08
C MET A 191 -20.83 -2.58 -7.26
N LEU A 192 -20.53 -1.92 -6.15
CA LEU A 192 -20.18 -0.51 -6.13
C LEU A 192 -18.67 -0.33 -6.33
N PHE A 193 -18.29 0.50 -7.30
CA PHE A 193 -16.91 0.91 -7.52
C PHE A 193 -16.69 2.29 -6.87
N LEU A 194 -16.05 2.30 -5.72
CA LEU A 194 -15.79 3.50 -4.94
C LEU A 194 -14.44 4.13 -5.35
N PRO A 195 -14.34 5.47 -5.30
CA PRO A 195 -13.08 6.16 -5.58
C PRO A 195 -12.00 5.83 -4.54
N GLU A 196 -10.75 6.12 -4.88
CA GLU A 196 -9.64 6.12 -3.93
C GLU A 196 -9.87 7.21 -2.86
N VAL A 197 -9.65 6.87 -1.60
CA VAL A 197 -9.77 7.81 -0.47
C VAL A 197 -8.41 8.07 0.16
N PRO A 198 -8.23 9.18 0.89
CA PRO A 198 -7.02 9.43 1.67
C PRO A 198 -6.73 8.29 2.65
N VAL A 199 -5.44 8.04 2.93
CA VAL A 199 -5.02 6.96 3.83
C VAL A 199 -5.65 7.08 5.22
N GLY A 200 -5.86 8.32 5.71
CA GLY A 200 -6.51 8.58 7.01
C GLY A 200 -7.96 8.12 7.09
N ASP A 201 -8.65 8.05 5.94
CA ASP A 201 -10.08 7.70 5.87
C ASP A 201 -10.28 6.19 5.61
N MET A 202 -9.22 5.45 5.29
CA MET A 202 -9.29 4.03 4.94
C MET A 202 -9.90 3.17 6.05
N ALA A 203 -9.61 3.49 7.31
CA ALA A 203 -10.11 2.74 8.46
C ALA A 203 -11.64 2.68 8.49
N ASP A 204 -12.32 3.77 8.14
CA ASP A 204 -13.78 3.83 8.12
C ASP A 204 -14.37 2.91 7.04
N PHE A 205 -13.70 2.79 5.90
CA PHE A 205 -14.15 1.87 4.85
C PHE A 205 -13.92 0.39 5.21
N TYR A 206 -12.89 0.05 5.99
CA TYR A 206 -12.76 -1.30 6.52
C TYR A 206 -13.81 -1.59 7.59
N ARG A 207 -14.06 -0.66 8.49
CA ARG A 207 -15.04 -0.79 9.60
C ARG A 207 -16.46 -1.09 9.14
N VAL A 208 -16.86 -0.64 7.95
CA VAL A 208 -18.22 -0.86 7.43
C VAL A 208 -18.41 -2.23 6.81
N LEU A 209 -17.35 -2.98 6.56
CA LEU A 209 -17.43 -4.32 5.95
C LEU A 209 -17.90 -5.38 6.94
N ASP A 210 -18.63 -6.37 6.43
CA ASP A 210 -18.86 -7.64 7.09
C ASP A 210 -17.79 -8.66 6.72
N LEU A 211 -17.26 -8.57 5.48
CA LEU A 211 -16.20 -9.43 4.98
C LEU A 211 -15.24 -8.62 4.09
N TYR A 212 -13.96 -8.73 4.37
CA TYR A 212 -12.91 -8.26 3.48
C TYR A 212 -12.31 -9.42 2.70
N VAL A 213 -12.22 -9.29 1.38
CA VAL A 213 -11.62 -10.29 0.49
C VAL A 213 -10.32 -9.77 -0.08
N ALA A 214 -9.25 -10.52 0.12
CA ALA A 214 -7.89 -10.22 -0.33
C ALA A 214 -7.44 -11.20 -1.44
N PRO A 215 -7.90 -11.04 -2.69
CA PRO A 215 -7.71 -12.02 -3.76
C PRO A 215 -6.39 -11.84 -4.54
N GLN A 216 -5.41 -11.19 -3.94
CA GLN A 216 -4.16 -10.85 -4.61
C GLN A 216 -3.42 -12.11 -5.09
N ARG A 217 -3.11 -12.16 -6.40
CA ARG A 217 -2.27 -13.22 -6.98
C ARG A 217 -0.83 -13.15 -6.49
N TRP A 218 -0.42 -11.97 -6.10
CA TRP A 218 0.90 -11.71 -5.56
C TRP A 218 0.89 -10.46 -4.67
N GLU A 219 1.45 -10.58 -3.46
CA GLU A 219 1.56 -9.49 -2.49
C GLU A 219 2.91 -9.55 -1.77
N GLY A 220 3.50 -8.39 -1.50
CA GLY A 220 4.79 -8.27 -0.81
C GLY A 220 4.72 -8.55 0.68
N PHE A 221 3.69 -8.05 1.35
CA PHE A 221 3.42 -8.27 2.77
C PHE A 221 1.92 -8.49 3.01
N GLY A 222 1.07 -7.59 2.50
CA GLY A 222 -0.37 -7.67 2.67
C GLY A 222 -0.84 -6.90 3.91
N LEU A 223 -0.70 -5.57 3.91
CA LEU A 223 -1.24 -4.73 4.98
C LEU A 223 -2.76 -4.75 5.02
N THR A 224 -3.40 -4.69 3.88
CA THR A 224 -4.86 -4.57 3.77
C THR A 224 -5.67 -5.66 4.49
N PRO A 225 -5.26 -6.97 4.53
CA PRO A 225 -5.95 -7.97 5.35
C PRO A 225 -5.74 -7.81 6.86
N ILE A 226 -4.70 -7.08 7.28
CA ILE A 226 -4.41 -6.85 8.70
C ILE A 226 -5.12 -5.57 9.16
N GLU A 227 -5.31 -4.61 8.27
CA GLU A 227 -6.06 -3.37 8.49
C GLU A 227 -7.56 -3.62 8.55
N ALA A 228 -8.07 -4.63 7.83
CA ALA A 228 -9.49 -5.04 7.80
C ALA A 228 -9.86 -5.91 9.00
#